data_19e7e6def0e930b4b0fc3cdfdedc2796
#
_entry.id   19e7e6def0e930b4b0fc3cdfdedc2796
#
_cell.length_a   1.000
_cell.length_b   1.000
_cell.length_c   1.000
_cell.angle_alpha   90.00
_cell.angle_beta   90.00
_cell.angle_gamma   90.00
#
_symmetry.space_group_name_H-M   'P 1'
#
loop_
_entity.id
_entity.type
_entity.pdbx_description
1 polymer ?
#
loop_
_entity_poly.entity_id
_entity_poly.type
_entity_poly.pdbx_seq_one_letter_code
_entity_poly.pdbx_strand_id
1 'polypeptide(L)'
;MYCNHCGTALPDNTRFCTGCGSQTGSAPDSRPTAGGGRVGYSERIHDPAFAGYLKNTNRWSAIFSMILAVAAVIGFYIYGETSREMENPQALFIGLGIGGMFLVIALYTIIARKRSKTWDGVVVDKAIKKKNRRQSTGSGDNDYYIHYYTEYVVIVRDERGKKHRLAAEDDDTRYNYYQIGDHVRHHAGLNSYEKYDKTHDNIIFCNACSTLCDINDDVCYRCKCPLLK
;
A
#
# COMPACT_ATOMS: atom_id res chain seq x y z
N MET A 1 6.02 -10.71 -26.93
CA MET A 1 5.21 -11.93 -26.67
C MET A 1 3.86 -11.59 -26.08
N TYR A 2 2.91 -12.55 -26.02
CA TYR A 2 1.58 -12.29 -25.45
C TYR A 2 1.41 -13.11 -24.15
N CYS A 3 0.69 -12.56 -23.17
CA CYS A 3 0.37 -13.26 -21.96
C CYS A 3 -0.59 -14.42 -22.23
N ASN A 4 -0.22 -15.65 -21.82
CA ASN A 4 -1.04 -16.85 -21.99
C ASN A 4 -2.30 -16.86 -21.12
N HIS A 5 -2.41 -15.97 -20.13
CA HIS A 5 -3.53 -15.91 -19.22
C HIS A 5 -4.58 -14.83 -19.60
N CYS A 6 -4.13 -13.66 -20.08
CA CYS A 6 -5.06 -12.54 -20.39
C CYS A 6 -4.90 -11.98 -21.80
N GLY A 7 -3.98 -12.49 -22.63
CA GLY A 7 -3.79 -12.05 -24.02
C GLY A 7 -3.10 -10.69 -24.20
N THR A 8 -2.70 -10.01 -23.13
CA THR A 8 -2.04 -8.69 -23.21
C THR A 8 -0.67 -8.82 -23.88
N ALA A 9 -0.35 -7.91 -24.83
CA ALA A 9 0.98 -7.83 -25.43
C ALA A 9 2.02 -7.39 -24.39
N LEU A 10 3.13 -8.10 -24.33
CA LEU A 10 4.18 -7.91 -23.33
C LEU A 10 5.51 -7.58 -24.03
N PRO A 11 6.28 -6.64 -23.46
CA PRO A 11 7.66 -6.45 -23.89
C PRO A 11 8.49 -7.70 -23.66
N ASP A 12 9.52 -7.90 -24.48
CA ASP A 12 10.43 -9.02 -24.30
C ASP A 12 11.16 -8.89 -22.96
N ASN A 13 11.35 -10.02 -22.25
CA ASN A 13 11.94 -10.12 -20.91
C ASN A 13 11.10 -9.65 -19.71
N THR A 14 9.81 -9.48 -19.82
CA THR A 14 8.95 -9.27 -18.64
C THR A 14 8.66 -10.58 -17.93
N ARG A 15 8.96 -10.66 -16.63
CA ARG A 15 8.68 -11.83 -15.79
C ARG A 15 7.23 -11.93 -15.33
N PHE A 16 6.50 -10.83 -15.35
CA PHE A 16 5.10 -10.78 -14.93
C PHE A 16 4.29 -9.95 -15.93
N CYS A 17 3.07 -10.39 -16.19
CA CYS A 17 2.15 -9.66 -17.05
C CYS A 17 1.71 -8.34 -16.39
N THR A 18 1.90 -7.23 -17.10
CA THR A 18 1.46 -5.90 -16.63
C THR A 18 -0.05 -5.74 -16.58
N GLY A 19 -0.80 -6.61 -17.26
CA GLY A 19 -2.26 -6.56 -17.30
C GLY A 19 -2.94 -7.43 -16.24
N CYS A 20 -2.42 -8.63 -15.94
CA CYS A 20 -3.07 -9.56 -15.00
C CYS A 20 -2.14 -10.06 -13.88
N GLY A 21 -0.87 -9.63 -13.83
CA GLY A 21 0.08 -10.04 -12.81
C GLY A 21 0.56 -11.50 -12.91
N SER A 22 0.09 -12.29 -13.89
CA SER A 22 0.55 -13.67 -14.05
C SER A 22 1.98 -13.72 -14.57
N GLN A 23 2.72 -14.74 -14.16
CA GLN A 23 4.10 -14.98 -14.59
C GLN A 23 4.15 -15.35 -16.07
N THR A 24 4.98 -14.66 -16.86
CA THR A 24 5.03 -14.74 -18.33
C THR A 24 6.19 -15.57 -18.89
N GLY A 25 6.96 -16.21 -18.05
CA GLY A 25 8.08 -17.06 -18.48
C GLY A 25 7.64 -18.42 -18.94
N SER A 26 8.13 -18.88 -20.12
CA SER A 26 8.18 -20.29 -20.50
C SER A 26 8.81 -21.07 -19.36
N ALA A 27 8.19 -22.16 -18.94
CA ALA A 27 8.71 -23.02 -17.90
C ALA A 27 10.20 -23.34 -18.16
N PRO A 28 11.13 -22.88 -17.33
CA PRO A 28 12.38 -23.55 -17.24
C PRO A 28 12.19 -24.71 -16.26
N ASP A 29 12.53 -25.89 -16.74
CA ASP A 29 12.94 -27.03 -15.99
C ASP A 29 12.33 -27.21 -14.59
N SER A 30 11.47 -28.19 -14.45
CA SER A 30 10.89 -28.68 -13.20
C SER A 30 11.96 -29.24 -12.25
N ARG A 31 12.84 -28.37 -11.77
CA ARG A 31 13.48 -28.56 -10.46
C ARG A 31 12.58 -27.91 -9.43
N PRO A 32 12.23 -28.60 -8.34
CA PRO A 32 11.73 -27.95 -7.16
C PRO A 32 12.87 -27.05 -6.67
N THR A 33 12.90 -25.80 -7.10
CA THR A 33 13.68 -24.76 -6.44
C THR A 33 13.11 -24.68 -5.04
N ALA A 34 13.83 -25.23 -4.07
CA ALA A 34 13.58 -24.97 -2.67
C ALA A 34 13.34 -23.46 -2.55
N GLY A 35 12.13 -23.08 -2.12
CA GLY A 35 11.76 -21.68 -2.00
C GLY A 35 12.87 -20.94 -1.26
N GLY A 36 13.35 -19.81 -1.79
CA GLY A 36 14.45 -19.06 -1.20
C GLY A 36 14.11 -18.46 0.17
N GLY A 37 12.89 -18.67 0.67
CA GLY A 37 12.41 -18.23 1.97
C GLY A 37 12.82 -19.16 3.10
N ARG A 38 12.90 -18.60 4.32
CA ARG A 38 13.27 -19.31 5.56
C ARG A 38 12.09 -19.38 6.51
N VAL A 39 12.18 -20.28 7.48
CA VAL A 39 11.31 -20.30 8.65
C VAL A 39 11.88 -19.32 9.67
N GLY A 40 11.04 -18.48 10.24
CA GLY A 40 11.41 -17.47 11.22
C GLY A 40 11.25 -16.04 10.73
N TYR A 41 11.32 -15.11 11.67
CA TYR A 41 11.36 -13.69 11.36
C TYR A 41 12.79 -13.23 11.09
N SER A 42 12.94 -12.40 10.07
CA SER A 42 14.25 -12.03 9.55
C SER A 42 14.91 -10.91 10.38
N GLU A 43 16.16 -11.15 10.81
CA GLU A 43 16.98 -10.13 11.47
C GLU A 43 17.33 -8.94 10.56
N ARG A 44 17.11 -9.07 9.25
CA ARG A 44 17.30 -7.97 8.29
C ARG A 44 16.42 -6.76 8.56
N ILE A 45 15.41 -6.86 9.44
CA ILE A 45 14.59 -5.72 9.85
C ILE A 45 15.40 -4.59 10.50
N HIS A 46 16.56 -4.92 11.09
CA HIS A 46 17.45 -3.95 11.72
C HIS A 46 18.36 -3.21 10.73
N ASP A 47 18.23 -3.49 9.43
CA ASP A 47 18.98 -2.78 8.39
C ASP A 47 18.61 -1.28 8.39
N PRO A 48 19.63 -0.38 8.35
CA PRO A 48 19.43 1.07 8.32
C PRO A 48 18.56 1.55 7.14
N ALA A 49 18.42 0.78 6.08
CA ALA A 49 17.54 1.10 4.95
C ALA A 49 16.08 1.27 5.37
N PHE A 50 15.59 0.51 6.36
CA PHE A 50 14.22 0.68 6.86
C PHE A 50 14.04 2.00 7.62
N ALA A 51 15.00 2.37 8.45
CA ALA A 51 14.99 3.67 9.14
C ALA A 51 15.08 4.84 8.13
N GLY A 52 15.91 4.69 7.10
CA GLY A 52 16.01 5.62 5.98
C GLY A 52 14.69 5.76 5.22
N TYR A 53 14.04 4.65 4.92
CA TYR A 53 12.73 4.62 4.26
C TYR A 53 11.66 5.36 5.07
N LEU A 54 11.54 5.08 6.37
CA LEU A 54 10.58 5.74 7.26
C LEU A 54 10.84 7.24 7.37
N LYS A 55 12.11 7.65 7.51
CA LYS A 55 12.50 9.06 7.54
C LYS A 55 12.11 9.78 6.25
N ASN A 56 12.43 9.18 5.09
CA ASN A 56 12.08 9.73 3.80
C ASN A 56 10.57 9.84 3.60
N THR A 57 9.82 8.80 3.94
CA THR A 57 8.35 8.79 3.81
C THR A 57 7.73 9.89 4.67
N ASN A 58 8.20 10.07 5.91
CA ASN A 58 7.72 11.14 6.79
C ASN A 58 8.07 12.53 6.26
N ARG A 59 9.31 12.69 5.74
CA ARG A 59 9.76 13.94 5.13
C ARG A 59 8.91 14.30 3.91
N TRP A 60 8.67 13.36 3.00
CA TRP A 60 7.84 13.60 1.83
C TRP A 60 6.40 13.92 2.19
N SER A 61 5.82 13.23 3.19
CA SER A 61 4.48 13.55 3.70
C SER A 61 4.40 14.99 4.22
N ALA A 62 5.40 15.43 4.98
CA ALA A 62 5.46 16.79 5.50
C ALA A 62 5.63 17.84 4.39
N ILE A 63 6.56 17.63 3.44
CA ILE A 63 6.80 18.53 2.31
C ILE A 63 5.55 18.66 1.45
N PHE A 64 4.93 17.55 1.08
CA PHE A 64 3.73 17.54 0.24
C PHE A 64 2.57 18.29 0.91
N SER A 65 2.34 18.05 2.21
CA SER A 65 1.30 18.76 2.94
C SER A 65 1.59 20.26 3.09
N MET A 66 2.86 20.65 3.22
CA MET A 66 3.28 22.05 3.23
C MET A 66 2.97 22.72 1.89
N ILE A 67 3.30 22.07 0.78
CA ILE A 67 3.00 22.58 -0.57
C ILE A 67 1.49 22.80 -0.74
N LEU A 68 0.66 21.81 -0.34
CA LEU A 68 -0.79 21.92 -0.42
C LEU A 68 -1.34 23.04 0.48
N ALA A 69 -0.80 23.20 1.69
CA ALA A 69 -1.20 24.25 2.60
C ALA A 69 -0.91 25.63 2.01
N VAL A 70 0.30 25.84 1.47
CA VAL A 70 0.67 27.12 0.82
C VAL A 70 -0.19 27.37 -0.42
N ALA A 71 -0.41 26.35 -1.26
CA ALA A 71 -1.25 26.47 -2.44
C ALA A 71 -2.70 26.83 -2.09
N ALA A 72 -3.26 26.27 -1.00
CA ALA A 72 -4.60 26.61 -0.53
C ALA A 72 -4.67 28.07 -0.08
N VAL A 73 -3.72 28.52 0.73
CA VAL A 73 -3.71 29.92 1.23
C VAL A 73 -3.59 30.91 0.08
N ILE A 74 -2.64 30.69 -0.84
CA ILE A 74 -2.43 31.58 -1.99
C ILE A 74 -3.66 31.56 -2.92
N GLY A 75 -4.20 30.38 -3.21
CA GLY A 75 -5.35 30.22 -4.10
C GLY A 75 -6.59 30.96 -3.56
N PHE A 76 -6.89 30.80 -2.27
CA PHE A 76 -8.02 31.49 -1.65
C PHE A 76 -7.79 32.99 -1.49
N TYR A 77 -6.55 33.43 -1.26
CA TYR A 77 -6.22 34.85 -1.25
C TYR A 77 -6.49 35.50 -2.60
N ILE A 78 -5.98 34.90 -3.70
CA ILE A 78 -6.21 35.38 -5.07
C ILE A 78 -7.72 35.35 -5.40
N TYR A 79 -8.41 34.28 -5.00
CA TYR A 79 -9.85 34.16 -5.21
C TYR A 79 -10.61 35.31 -4.52
N GLY A 80 -10.25 35.67 -3.28
CA GLY A 80 -10.84 36.78 -2.54
C GLY A 80 -10.56 38.16 -3.12
N GLU A 81 -9.48 38.33 -3.93
CA GLU A 81 -9.20 39.57 -4.66
C GLU A 81 -9.94 39.67 -5.99
N THR A 82 -10.26 38.54 -6.61
CA THR A 82 -10.81 38.50 -7.97
C THR A 82 -12.29 38.18 -8.03
N SER A 83 -12.84 37.48 -7.04
CA SER A 83 -14.24 37.07 -7.00
C SER A 83 -15.14 38.15 -6.33
N ARG A 84 -16.36 38.26 -6.86
CA ARG A 84 -17.43 39.07 -6.24
C ARG A 84 -18.25 38.28 -5.22
N GLU A 85 -18.08 36.99 -5.13
CA GLU A 85 -18.84 36.09 -4.24
C GLU A 85 -18.25 36.04 -2.83
N MET A 86 -16.95 36.30 -2.68
CA MET A 86 -16.25 36.21 -1.42
C MET A 86 -15.08 37.20 -1.40
N GLU A 87 -15.09 38.10 -0.40
CA GLU A 87 -14.07 39.11 -0.25
C GLU A 87 -13.02 38.73 0.79
N ASN A 88 -11.81 39.29 0.68
CA ASN A 88 -10.82 39.23 1.74
C ASN A 88 -11.29 40.15 2.92
N PRO A 89 -11.11 39.69 4.20
CA PRO A 89 -10.29 38.58 4.69
C PRO A 89 -10.99 37.20 4.79
N GLN A 90 -12.27 37.06 4.44
CA GLN A 90 -13.01 35.81 4.63
C GLN A 90 -12.39 34.69 3.80
N ALA A 91 -12.08 34.90 2.51
CA ALA A 91 -11.43 33.93 1.64
C ALA A 91 -10.09 33.47 2.22
N LEU A 92 -9.29 34.41 2.74
CA LEU A 92 -8.00 34.09 3.38
C LEU A 92 -8.17 33.18 4.61
N PHE A 93 -9.16 33.44 5.47
CA PHE A 93 -9.40 32.56 6.63
C PHE A 93 -9.82 31.16 6.25
N ILE A 94 -10.59 31.01 5.17
CA ILE A 94 -10.93 29.68 4.63
C ILE A 94 -9.67 29.00 4.11
N GLY A 95 -8.85 29.70 3.36
CA GLY A 95 -7.56 29.17 2.85
C GLY A 95 -6.64 28.71 3.99
N LEU A 96 -6.54 29.51 5.06
CA LEU A 96 -5.78 29.14 6.27
C LEU A 96 -6.39 27.93 6.99
N GLY A 97 -7.71 27.82 7.06
CA GLY A 97 -8.40 26.66 7.63
C GLY A 97 -8.10 25.37 6.87
N ILE A 98 -8.22 25.41 5.54
CA ILE A 98 -7.94 24.26 4.66
C ILE A 98 -6.45 23.90 4.71
N GLY A 99 -5.56 24.89 4.61
CA GLY A 99 -4.12 24.68 4.72
C GLY A 99 -3.73 24.08 6.07
N GLY A 100 -4.29 24.58 7.17
CA GLY A 100 -4.11 24.03 8.51
C GLY A 100 -4.57 22.57 8.62
N MET A 101 -5.69 22.22 8.00
CA MET A 101 -6.19 20.85 7.97
C MET A 101 -5.17 19.89 7.33
N PHE A 102 -4.54 20.24 6.20
CA PHE A 102 -3.49 19.42 5.59
C PHE A 102 -2.30 19.20 6.51
N LEU A 103 -1.87 20.24 7.23
CA LEU A 103 -0.77 20.13 8.20
C LEU A 103 -1.13 19.23 9.39
N VAL A 104 -2.35 19.34 9.91
CA VAL A 104 -2.84 18.48 11.00
C VAL A 104 -2.90 17.03 10.57
N ILE A 105 -3.41 16.72 9.37
CA ILE A 105 -3.45 15.35 8.83
C ILE A 105 -2.03 14.80 8.69
N ALA A 106 -1.07 15.57 8.16
CA ALA A 106 0.31 15.14 8.03
C ALA A 106 0.95 14.87 9.41
N LEU A 107 0.75 15.75 10.37
CA LEU A 107 1.26 15.59 11.73
C LEU A 107 0.67 14.34 12.39
N TYR A 108 -0.64 14.14 12.27
CA TYR A 108 -1.31 12.95 12.80
C TYR A 108 -0.75 11.66 12.19
N THR A 109 -0.59 11.60 10.87
CA THR A 109 -0.06 10.41 10.18
C THR A 109 1.38 10.10 10.58
N ILE A 110 2.23 11.11 10.73
CA ILE A 110 3.61 10.96 11.19
C ILE A 110 3.65 10.46 12.64
N ILE A 111 2.83 11.03 13.54
CA ILE A 111 2.75 10.61 14.94
C ILE A 111 2.19 9.18 15.05
N ALA A 112 1.12 8.87 14.31
CA ALA A 112 0.53 7.53 14.29
C ALA A 112 1.54 6.47 13.85
N ARG A 113 2.35 6.76 12.79
CA ARG A 113 3.41 5.88 12.32
C ARG A 113 4.52 5.69 13.37
N LYS A 114 4.93 6.77 14.06
CA LYS A 114 5.93 6.69 15.14
C LYS A 114 5.42 5.93 16.37
N ARG A 115 4.10 5.98 16.65
CA ARG A 115 3.47 5.25 17.78
C ARG A 115 3.10 3.82 17.43
N SER A 116 3.19 3.43 16.17
CA SER A 116 2.97 2.06 15.75
C SER A 116 3.93 1.11 16.46
N LYS A 117 3.42 -0.04 16.89
CA LYS A 117 4.21 -1.07 17.60
C LYS A 117 4.35 -2.30 16.73
N THR A 118 5.43 -3.02 16.93
CA THR A 118 5.59 -4.38 16.41
C THR A 118 4.71 -5.32 17.23
N TRP A 119 4.02 -6.23 16.57
CA TRP A 119 3.19 -7.26 17.17
C TRP A 119 3.11 -8.49 16.29
N ASP A 120 2.92 -9.64 16.91
CA ASP A 120 2.74 -10.92 16.25
C ASP A 120 1.26 -11.29 16.22
N GLY A 121 0.87 -12.07 15.22
CA GLY A 121 -0.49 -12.53 15.06
C GLY A 121 -0.60 -13.72 14.13
N VAL A 122 -1.83 -14.22 14.01
CA VAL A 122 -2.17 -15.37 13.16
C VAL A 122 -3.29 -14.97 12.21
N VAL A 123 -3.20 -15.41 10.98
CA VAL A 123 -4.27 -15.29 9.98
C VAL A 123 -5.41 -16.22 10.40
N VAL A 124 -6.55 -15.65 10.78
CA VAL A 124 -7.68 -16.42 11.35
C VAL A 124 -8.85 -16.57 10.40
N ASP A 125 -8.95 -15.70 9.39
CA ASP A 125 -10.10 -15.72 8.47
C ASP A 125 -9.76 -15.04 7.15
N LYS A 126 -10.45 -15.45 6.09
CA LYS A 126 -10.36 -14.87 4.74
C LYS A 126 -11.76 -14.75 4.15
N ALA A 127 -12.07 -13.64 3.49
CA ALA A 127 -13.36 -13.41 2.88
C ALA A 127 -13.26 -12.69 1.54
N ILE A 128 -14.12 -13.07 0.61
CA ILE A 128 -14.30 -12.37 -0.67
C ILE A 128 -15.69 -11.73 -0.63
N LYS A 129 -15.75 -10.42 -0.86
CA LYS A 129 -17.00 -9.66 -0.80
C LYS A 129 -17.21 -8.89 -2.10
N LYS A 130 -18.31 -9.16 -2.80
CA LYS A 130 -18.74 -8.33 -3.92
C LYS A 130 -19.43 -7.08 -3.37
N LYS A 131 -18.97 -5.92 -3.77
CA LYS A 131 -19.48 -4.61 -3.33
C LYS A 131 -19.76 -3.72 -4.52
N ASN A 132 -20.53 -2.68 -4.27
CA ASN A 132 -20.73 -1.62 -5.23
C ASN A 132 -20.64 -0.25 -4.53
N ARG A 133 -20.28 0.77 -5.29
CA ARG A 133 -20.33 2.17 -4.85
C ARG A 133 -20.83 3.05 -5.99
N ARG A 134 -21.58 4.09 -5.65
CA ARG A 134 -21.93 5.15 -6.60
C ARG A 134 -20.72 6.03 -6.84
N GLN A 135 -20.43 6.29 -8.10
CA GLN A 135 -19.35 7.17 -8.51
C GLN A 135 -19.93 8.23 -9.46
N SER A 136 -19.75 9.52 -9.10
CA SER A 136 -20.18 10.63 -9.96
C SER A 136 -19.30 10.72 -11.19
N THR A 137 -19.91 10.97 -12.34
CA THR A 137 -19.21 11.22 -13.61
C THR A 137 -18.70 12.65 -13.73
N GLY A 138 -19.08 13.55 -12.79
CA GLY A 138 -18.62 14.94 -12.78
C GLY A 138 -19.35 15.87 -13.74
N SER A 139 -20.38 15.41 -14.46
CA SER A 139 -21.06 16.19 -15.52
C SER A 139 -22.45 16.74 -15.13
N GLY A 140 -22.86 16.67 -13.87
CA GLY A 140 -24.16 17.19 -13.39
C GLY A 140 -24.65 16.51 -12.11
N ASP A 141 -25.67 17.11 -11.46
CA ASP A 141 -26.15 16.67 -10.14
C ASP A 141 -26.77 15.26 -10.08
N ASN A 142 -27.04 14.62 -11.25
CA ASN A 142 -27.70 13.31 -11.30
C ASN A 142 -26.96 12.25 -12.11
N ASP A 143 -25.75 12.54 -12.58
CA ASP A 143 -25.02 11.60 -13.42
C ASP A 143 -24.05 10.76 -12.57
N TYR A 144 -24.48 9.55 -12.23
CA TYR A 144 -23.66 8.58 -11.49
C TYR A 144 -23.73 7.21 -12.16
N TYR A 145 -22.63 6.45 -12.05
CA TYR A 145 -22.61 5.04 -12.39
C TYR A 145 -22.33 4.19 -11.15
N ILE A 146 -22.82 2.96 -11.18
CA ILE A 146 -22.55 1.99 -10.12
C ILE A 146 -21.28 1.23 -10.49
N HIS A 147 -20.22 1.46 -9.71
CA HIS A 147 -18.97 0.71 -9.84
C HIS A 147 -19.05 -0.55 -8.98
N TYR A 148 -18.96 -1.72 -9.61
CA TYR A 148 -18.90 -3.01 -8.93
C TYR A 148 -17.43 -3.41 -8.77
N TYR A 149 -17.07 -3.88 -7.58
CA TYR A 149 -15.72 -4.35 -7.28
C TYR A 149 -15.77 -5.54 -6.33
N THR A 150 -14.69 -6.33 -6.35
CA THR A 150 -14.50 -7.46 -5.45
C THR A 150 -13.50 -7.07 -4.37
N GLU A 151 -13.91 -7.13 -3.13
CA GLU A 151 -13.05 -6.86 -1.99
C GLU A 151 -12.51 -8.18 -1.43
N TYR A 152 -11.20 -8.35 -1.48
CA TYR A 152 -10.47 -9.48 -0.91
C TYR A 152 -9.98 -9.11 0.48
N VAL A 153 -10.35 -9.90 1.49
CA VAL A 153 -10.09 -9.58 2.90
C VAL A 153 -9.34 -10.72 3.55
N VAL A 154 -8.26 -10.38 4.24
CA VAL A 154 -7.52 -11.27 5.16
C VAL A 154 -7.61 -10.69 6.55
N ILE A 155 -7.97 -11.49 7.55
CA ILE A 155 -8.10 -11.09 8.96
C ILE A 155 -6.99 -11.73 9.77
N VAL A 156 -6.17 -10.88 10.34
CA VAL A 156 -5.10 -11.27 11.29
C VAL A 156 -5.54 -10.94 12.70
N ARG A 157 -5.40 -11.88 13.62
CA ARG A 157 -5.64 -11.68 15.05
C ARG A 157 -4.31 -11.60 15.78
N ASP A 158 -4.07 -10.49 16.47
CA ASP A 158 -2.88 -10.31 17.28
C ASP A 158 -2.97 -11.07 18.63
N GLU A 159 -1.86 -11.13 19.37
CA GLU A 159 -1.77 -11.79 20.68
C GLU A 159 -2.74 -11.22 21.72
N ARG A 160 -3.22 -9.99 21.53
CA ARG A 160 -4.20 -9.32 22.40
C ARG A 160 -5.65 -9.64 22.01
N GLY A 161 -5.84 -10.46 20.95
CA GLY A 161 -7.15 -10.80 20.41
C GLY A 161 -7.76 -9.76 19.48
N LYS A 162 -7.07 -8.64 19.21
CA LYS A 162 -7.53 -7.61 18.28
C LYS A 162 -7.41 -8.10 16.85
N LYS A 163 -8.46 -7.89 16.07
CA LYS A 163 -8.51 -8.24 14.65
C LYS A 163 -8.02 -7.08 13.79
N HIS A 164 -7.06 -7.35 12.93
CA HIS A 164 -6.54 -6.43 11.92
C HIS A 164 -6.99 -6.91 10.55
N ARG A 165 -7.59 -6.00 9.79
CA ARG A 165 -8.14 -6.30 8.48
C ARG A 165 -7.22 -5.78 7.38
N LEU A 166 -6.76 -6.69 6.53
CA LEU A 166 -6.08 -6.41 5.27
C LEU A 166 -7.11 -6.55 4.16
N ALA A 167 -7.43 -5.47 3.47
CA ALA A 167 -8.37 -5.50 2.37
C ALA A 167 -7.75 -4.88 1.12
N ALA A 168 -8.06 -5.47 -0.04
CA ALA A 168 -7.72 -4.94 -1.34
C ALA A 168 -8.94 -5.02 -2.26
N GLU A 169 -9.15 -4.00 -3.08
CA GLU A 169 -10.21 -3.95 -4.09
C GLU A 169 -9.62 -4.47 -5.40
N ASP A 170 -10.30 -5.46 -6.01
CA ASP A 170 -9.96 -6.09 -7.29
C ASP A 170 -8.51 -6.64 -7.39
N ASP A 171 -7.87 -6.85 -6.25
CA ASP A 171 -6.52 -7.41 -6.12
C ASP A 171 -6.54 -8.57 -5.11
N ASP A 172 -6.42 -9.79 -5.62
CA ASP A 172 -6.41 -11.01 -4.83
C ASP A 172 -5.01 -11.47 -4.39
N THR A 173 -3.96 -10.72 -4.74
CA THR A 173 -2.57 -11.13 -4.53
C THR A 173 -2.27 -11.39 -3.06
N ARG A 174 -2.66 -10.45 -2.16
CA ARG A 174 -2.49 -10.63 -0.71
C ARG A 174 -3.39 -11.72 -0.16
N TYR A 175 -4.60 -11.86 -0.70
CA TYR A 175 -5.53 -12.90 -0.31
C TYR A 175 -4.95 -14.29 -0.61
N ASN A 176 -4.30 -14.47 -1.76
CA ASN A 176 -3.67 -15.73 -2.16
C ASN A 176 -2.37 -16.00 -1.42
N TYR A 177 -1.60 -14.95 -1.10
CA TYR A 177 -0.32 -15.04 -0.40
C TYR A 177 -0.46 -15.53 1.04
N TYR A 178 -1.38 -14.96 1.83
CA TYR A 178 -1.60 -15.36 3.22
C TYR A 178 -2.60 -16.51 3.30
N GLN A 179 -2.25 -17.57 4.05
CA GLN A 179 -3.13 -18.71 4.33
C GLN A 179 -3.64 -18.66 5.77
N ILE A 180 -4.83 -19.26 6.01
CA ILE A 180 -5.37 -19.38 7.38
C ILE A 180 -4.40 -20.25 8.19
N GLY A 181 -4.02 -19.77 9.36
CA GLY A 181 -3.01 -20.39 10.22
C GLY A 181 -1.61 -19.81 10.08
N ASP A 182 -1.33 -18.99 9.06
CA ASP A 182 -0.03 -18.34 8.93
C ASP A 182 0.26 -17.44 10.12
N HIS A 183 1.42 -17.63 10.73
CA HIS A 183 1.97 -16.69 11.71
C HIS A 183 2.60 -15.53 10.99
N VAL A 184 2.26 -14.31 11.42
CA VAL A 184 2.73 -13.08 10.79
C VAL A 184 3.16 -12.05 11.82
N ARG A 185 4.16 -11.23 11.48
CA ARG A 185 4.63 -10.10 12.28
C ARG A 185 4.39 -8.79 11.56
N HIS A 186 3.75 -7.87 12.25
CA HIS A 186 3.71 -6.46 11.86
C HIS A 186 4.91 -5.74 12.47
N HIS A 187 5.73 -5.13 11.64
CA HIS A 187 6.84 -4.28 12.09
C HIS A 187 6.37 -2.83 12.24
N ALA A 188 6.78 -2.19 13.33
CA ALA A 188 6.40 -0.83 13.66
C ALA A 188 6.65 0.17 12.50
N GLY A 189 5.60 0.89 12.11
CA GLY A 189 5.67 1.90 11.05
C GLY A 189 5.72 1.38 9.63
N LEU A 190 5.82 0.07 9.41
CA LEU A 190 5.85 -0.54 8.07
C LEU A 190 4.46 -0.96 7.59
N ASN A 191 4.31 -1.16 6.28
CA ASN A 191 3.00 -1.28 5.63
C ASN A 191 2.55 -2.73 5.36
N SER A 192 3.46 -3.70 5.43
CA SER A 192 3.18 -5.10 5.14
C SER A 192 3.56 -5.98 6.32
N TYR A 193 2.96 -7.17 6.38
CA TYR A 193 3.27 -8.16 7.40
C TYR A 193 4.33 -9.12 6.89
N GLU A 194 5.26 -9.51 7.75
CA GLU A 194 6.21 -10.56 7.50
C GLU A 194 5.59 -11.92 7.86
N LYS A 195 5.60 -12.88 6.95
CA LYS A 195 5.23 -14.27 7.20
C LYS A 195 6.33 -14.98 7.97
N TYR A 196 5.97 -15.86 8.91
CA TYR A 196 6.93 -16.67 9.67
C TYR A 196 7.53 -17.78 8.81
N ASP A 197 6.69 -18.55 8.11
CA ASP A 197 7.11 -19.62 7.19
C ASP A 197 6.99 -19.13 5.75
N LYS A 198 8.11 -19.05 5.08
CA LYS A 198 8.27 -18.59 3.69
C LYS A 198 8.86 -19.69 2.78
N THR A 199 9.00 -20.93 3.30
CA THR A 199 9.72 -22.02 2.61
C THR A 199 9.07 -22.42 1.30
N HIS A 200 7.76 -22.24 1.17
CA HIS A 200 6.99 -22.60 -0.02
C HIS A 200 6.59 -21.38 -0.87
N ASP A 201 7.03 -20.20 -0.49
CA ASP A 201 6.68 -18.97 -1.19
C ASP A 201 7.66 -18.72 -2.35
N ASN A 202 7.11 -18.37 -3.52
CA ASN A 202 7.87 -17.90 -4.67
C ASN A 202 7.91 -16.37 -4.75
N ILE A 203 7.04 -15.72 -3.98
CA ILE A 203 6.89 -14.26 -3.94
C ILE A 203 6.97 -13.79 -2.49
N ILE A 204 7.35 -12.54 -2.31
CA ILE A 204 7.38 -11.89 -1.00
C ILE A 204 6.93 -10.43 -1.12
N PHE A 205 6.16 -9.95 -0.16
CA PHE A 205 5.86 -8.53 -0.07
C PHE A 205 6.95 -7.78 0.67
N CYS A 206 7.47 -6.73 0.07
CA CYS A 206 8.39 -5.81 0.75
C CYS A 206 7.68 -5.19 1.97
N ASN A 207 8.21 -5.39 3.16
CA ASN A 207 7.62 -4.89 4.40
C ASN A 207 7.55 -3.36 4.46
N ALA A 208 8.49 -2.66 3.81
CA ALA A 208 8.50 -1.20 3.75
C ALA A 208 7.40 -0.63 2.85
N CYS A 209 7.38 -0.99 1.56
CA CYS A 209 6.52 -0.34 0.56
C CYS A 209 5.39 -1.22 0.03
N SER A 210 5.24 -2.45 0.53
CA SER A 210 4.23 -3.45 0.10
C SER A 210 4.30 -3.85 -1.38
N THR A 211 5.43 -3.61 -2.03
CA THR A 211 5.65 -4.04 -3.41
C THR A 211 5.89 -5.54 -3.45
N LEU A 212 5.28 -6.22 -4.40
CA LEU A 212 5.51 -7.64 -4.67
C LEU A 212 6.88 -7.83 -5.31
N CYS A 213 7.68 -8.74 -4.75
CA CYS A 213 9.02 -9.09 -5.21
C CYS A 213 9.13 -10.61 -5.37
N ASP A 214 10.13 -11.05 -6.13
CA ASP A 214 10.50 -12.47 -6.16
C ASP A 214 11.19 -12.84 -4.84
N ILE A 215 10.93 -14.04 -4.32
CA ILE A 215 11.55 -14.50 -3.07
C ILE A 215 13.08 -14.63 -3.19
N ASN A 216 13.61 -14.78 -4.39
CA ASN A 216 15.05 -14.87 -4.64
C ASN A 216 15.74 -13.50 -4.63
N ASP A 217 15.01 -12.40 -4.80
CA ASP A 217 15.57 -11.06 -4.72
C ASP A 217 16.05 -10.76 -3.29
N ASP A 218 17.19 -10.09 -3.14
CA ASP A 218 17.70 -9.69 -1.82
C ASP A 218 17.15 -8.34 -1.35
N VAL A 219 16.83 -7.47 -2.31
CA VAL A 219 16.35 -6.12 -2.06
C VAL A 219 15.14 -5.80 -2.93
N CYS A 220 14.23 -5.00 -2.40
CA CYS A 220 13.08 -4.52 -3.15
C CYS A 220 13.53 -3.61 -4.30
N TYR A 221 13.08 -3.89 -5.53
CA TYR A 221 13.45 -3.10 -6.71
C TYR A 221 12.94 -1.65 -6.62
N ARG A 222 11.83 -1.40 -5.89
CA ARG A 222 11.21 -0.08 -5.76
C ARG A 222 11.85 0.79 -4.67
N CYS A 223 11.92 0.31 -3.44
CA CYS A 223 12.39 1.11 -2.29
C CYS A 223 13.81 0.79 -1.83
N LYS A 224 14.44 -0.23 -2.42
CA LYS A 224 15.78 -0.71 -2.10
C LYS A 224 15.96 -1.20 -0.65
N CYS A 225 14.89 -1.38 0.10
CA CYS A 225 14.97 -2.04 1.40
C CYS A 225 15.23 -3.55 1.22
N PRO A 226 15.97 -4.19 2.13
CA PRO A 226 16.14 -5.65 2.13
C PRO A 226 14.79 -6.37 2.24
N LEU A 227 14.68 -7.53 1.58
CA LEU A 227 13.52 -8.39 1.73
C LEU A 227 13.69 -9.28 2.96
N LEU A 228 12.65 -9.38 3.78
CA LEU A 228 12.63 -10.15 5.04
C LEU A 228 12.30 -11.62 4.74
N LYS A 229 13.34 -12.34 4.23
CA LYS A 229 13.25 -13.77 3.88
C LYS A 229 13.44 -14.65 5.10
#